data_0b74217e01c5da8fc1c0aac754dbcb49
#
_entry.id   0b74217e01c5da8fc1c0aac754dbcb49
#
_cell.length_a   1.000
_cell.length_b   1.000
_cell.length_c   1.000
_cell.angle_alpha   90.00
_cell.angle_beta   90.00
_cell.angle_gamma   90.00
#
_symmetry.space_group_name_H-M   'P 1'
#
loop_
_entity.id
_entity.type
_entity.pdbx_description
1 polymer ?
#
loop_
_entity_poly.entity_id
_entity_poly.type
_entity_poly.pdbx_seq_one_letter_code
_entity_poly.pdbx_strand_id
1 'polypeptide(L)'
;MIVNGESTKDFRDSDWNYYRNYSVGFVFQSYNLIPHQTVLANVEMALTISGYSNEEKRKKAKKALKDVGLIDHINKKPNQLSGGQMQRVAIARAIVNDSDIILADEPTGALDTETSIQIMDLLKKISKDKLIVMVTHNPELAEKYSTRIVKLVDGKITTDSNPIKEKEKIEIRKDFKLKNKKTQMSFKTAFGLSLNNLMTKKGRTFLTAFAGSVGIIGIALILSLSSGMQNYINKAEEDTLSSYPITIEDESIDMSSLMEIKLYE
;
A
#
# COMPACT_ATOMS: atom_id res chain seq x y z
N MET A 1 13.28 -12.16 -22.01
CA MET A 1 13.38 -10.70 -22.25
C MET A 1 14.75 -10.24 -21.76
N ILE A 2 15.37 -9.28 -22.44
CA ILE A 2 16.65 -8.70 -22.01
C ILE A 2 16.39 -7.23 -21.70
N VAL A 3 16.81 -6.76 -20.54
CA VAL A 3 16.67 -5.37 -20.09
C VAL A 3 18.06 -4.85 -19.76
N ASN A 4 18.48 -3.79 -20.47
CA ASN A 4 19.80 -3.18 -20.30
C ASN A 4 20.98 -4.19 -20.32
N GLY A 5 20.84 -5.24 -21.15
CA GLY A 5 21.87 -6.28 -21.29
C GLY A 5 21.79 -7.46 -20.34
N GLU A 6 20.90 -7.41 -19.34
CA GLU A 6 20.69 -8.51 -18.40
C GLU A 6 19.43 -9.31 -18.74
N SER A 7 19.52 -10.64 -18.65
CA SER A 7 18.37 -11.52 -18.87
C SER A 7 17.39 -11.41 -17.69
N THR A 8 16.12 -11.16 -17.98
CA THR A 8 15.09 -11.12 -16.92
C THR A 8 14.88 -12.49 -16.25
N LYS A 9 15.44 -13.58 -16.80
CA LYS A 9 15.41 -14.89 -16.15
C LYS A 9 16.27 -14.93 -14.89
N ASP A 10 17.27 -14.05 -14.82
CA ASP A 10 18.25 -13.99 -13.72
C ASP A 10 17.86 -12.93 -12.68
N PHE A 11 16.73 -12.23 -12.88
CA PHE A 11 16.24 -11.20 -11.97
C PHE A 11 15.68 -11.82 -10.69
N ARG A 12 16.16 -11.33 -9.56
CA ARG A 12 15.58 -11.57 -8.22
C ARG A 12 14.42 -10.59 -7.97
N ASP A 13 13.64 -10.83 -6.95
CA ASP A 13 12.53 -9.94 -6.55
C ASP A 13 12.98 -8.50 -6.29
N SER A 14 14.19 -8.31 -5.75
CA SER A 14 14.82 -6.99 -5.57
C SER A 14 15.03 -6.26 -6.90
N ASP A 15 15.46 -6.99 -7.94
CA ASP A 15 15.79 -6.44 -9.25
C ASP A 15 14.49 -6.07 -9.99
N TRP A 16 13.45 -6.90 -9.86
CA TRP A 16 12.11 -6.59 -10.35
C TRP A 16 11.49 -5.39 -9.64
N ASN A 17 11.67 -5.26 -8.32
CA ASN A 17 11.18 -4.12 -7.56
C ASN A 17 11.91 -2.83 -7.98
N TYR A 18 13.23 -2.90 -8.17
CA TYR A 18 14.01 -1.79 -8.68
C TYR A 18 13.53 -1.37 -10.09
N TYR A 19 13.42 -2.33 -11.02
CA TYR A 19 12.98 -2.08 -12.38
C TYR A 19 11.60 -1.41 -12.45
N ARG A 20 10.62 -1.94 -11.72
CA ARG A 20 9.27 -1.38 -11.66
C ARG A 20 9.22 0.02 -11.06
N ASN A 21 10.07 0.32 -10.09
CA ASN A 21 10.03 1.60 -9.39
C ASN A 21 10.83 2.70 -10.07
N TYR A 22 11.90 2.36 -10.76
CA TYR A 22 12.82 3.38 -11.31
C TYR A 22 12.87 3.39 -12.83
N SER A 23 12.67 2.25 -13.48
CA SER A 23 12.83 2.18 -14.94
C SER A 23 11.52 2.35 -15.70
N VAL A 24 10.37 2.08 -15.06
CA VAL A 24 9.07 2.07 -15.73
C VAL A 24 8.07 2.97 -15.02
N GLY A 25 7.45 3.88 -15.80
CA GLY A 25 6.27 4.65 -15.40
C GLY A 25 5.02 4.08 -16.04
N PHE A 26 3.88 4.10 -15.34
CA PHE A 26 2.61 3.61 -15.86
C PHE A 26 1.56 4.70 -15.97
N VAL A 27 0.89 4.76 -17.14
CA VAL A 27 -0.28 5.59 -17.41
C VAL A 27 -1.43 4.67 -17.78
N PHE A 28 -2.49 4.67 -16.98
CA PHE A 28 -3.65 3.80 -17.13
C PHE A 28 -4.84 4.56 -17.73
N GLN A 29 -5.74 3.86 -18.39
CA GLN A 29 -6.99 4.39 -18.91
C GLN A 29 -7.87 5.00 -17.81
N SER A 30 -7.97 4.35 -16.65
CA SER A 30 -8.83 4.78 -15.53
C SER A 30 -8.14 5.77 -14.57
N TYR A 31 -7.05 6.42 -14.97
CA TYR A 31 -6.22 7.35 -14.18
C TYR A 31 -5.62 6.75 -12.90
N ASN A 32 -6.31 5.88 -12.20
CA ASN A 32 -5.92 5.24 -10.93
C ASN A 32 -5.40 6.25 -9.88
N LEU A 33 -6.12 7.36 -9.73
CA LEU A 33 -5.83 8.38 -8.74
C LEU A 33 -6.55 8.05 -7.43
N ILE A 34 -5.93 8.42 -6.30
CA ILE A 34 -6.52 8.24 -4.97
C ILE A 34 -7.48 9.41 -4.71
N PRO A 35 -8.82 9.16 -4.63
CA PRO A 35 -9.82 10.22 -4.67
C PRO A 35 -9.78 11.19 -3.49
N HIS A 36 -9.33 10.73 -2.31
CA HIS A 36 -9.27 11.53 -1.10
C HIS A 36 -7.98 12.32 -0.93
N GLN A 37 -6.97 12.04 -1.76
CA GLN A 37 -5.68 12.75 -1.75
C GLN A 37 -5.68 13.89 -2.77
N THR A 38 -4.83 14.90 -2.50
CA THR A 38 -4.61 16.01 -3.42
C THR A 38 -3.85 15.55 -4.68
N VAL A 39 -3.87 16.36 -5.72
CA VAL A 39 -3.06 16.17 -6.95
C VAL A 39 -1.59 15.99 -6.59
N LEU A 40 -1.04 16.86 -5.75
CA LEU A 40 0.35 16.79 -5.30
C LEU A 40 0.63 15.46 -4.60
N ALA A 41 -0.22 15.07 -3.64
CA ALA A 41 -0.03 13.83 -2.89
C ALA A 41 -0.12 12.57 -3.77
N ASN A 42 -0.97 12.57 -4.79
CA ASN A 42 -1.04 11.49 -5.79
C ASN A 42 0.26 11.32 -6.57
N VAL A 43 0.96 12.41 -6.90
CA VAL A 43 2.25 12.36 -7.59
C VAL A 43 3.39 12.01 -6.62
N GLU A 44 3.40 12.59 -5.40
CA GLU A 44 4.39 12.27 -4.36
C GLU A 44 4.39 10.79 -3.97
N MET A 45 3.24 10.10 -4.10
CA MET A 45 3.11 8.70 -3.78
C MET A 45 4.06 7.81 -4.59
N ALA A 46 4.29 8.11 -5.87
CA ALA A 46 5.23 7.37 -6.70
C ALA A 46 6.68 7.46 -6.19
N LEU A 47 6.98 8.49 -5.39
CA LEU A 47 8.30 8.70 -4.78
C LEU A 47 8.44 8.07 -3.38
N THR A 48 7.38 7.41 -2.87
CA THR A 48 7.35 6.94 -1.46
C THR A 48 8.42 5.88 -1.19
N ILE A 49 8.73 5.06 -2.18
CA ILE A 49 9.69 3.94 -2.07
C ILE A 49 11.11 4.37 -2.50
N SER A 50 11.25 5.56 -3.08
CA SER A 50 12.51 6.00 -3.71
C SER A 50 13.55 6.54 -2.74
N GLY A 51 13.28 6.54 -1.42
CA GLY A 51 14.22 6.97 -0.38
C GLY A 51 14.48 8.49 -0.31
N TYR A 52 13.73 9.30 -1.07
CA TYR A 52 13.82 10.76 -1.02
C TYR A 52 13.24 11.33 0.28
N SER A 53 13.79 12.44 0.75
CA SER A 53 13.21 13.24 1.82
C SER A 53 11.86 13.84 1.42
N ASN A 54 11.03 14.24 2.37
CA ASN A 54 9.72 14.84 2.07
C ASN A 54 9.83 16.12 1.24
N GLU A 55 10.88 16.89 1.46
CA GLU A 55 11.13 18.12 0.72
C GLU A 55 11.51 17.82 -0.74
N GLU A 56 12.41 16.86 -0.96
CA GLU A 56 12.80 16.41 -2.30
C GLU A 56 11.61 15.82 -3.08
N LYS A 57 10.77 14.98 -2.43
CA LYS A 57 9.54 14.44 -3.03
C LYS A 57 8.64 15.58 -3.51
N ARG A 58 8.40 16.55 -2.65
CA ARG A 58 7.56 17.70 -2.95
C ARG A 58 8.10 18.53 -4.10
N LYS A 59 9.43 18.79 -4.13
CA LYS A 59 10.10 19.51 -5.21
C LYS A 59 9.98 18.78 -6.54
N LYS A 60 10.24 17.46 -6.57
CA LYS A 60 10.11 16.62 -7.76
C LYS A 60 8.66 16.54 -8.26
N ALA A 61 7.70 16.33 -7.36
CA ALA A 61 6.28 16.27 -7.72
C ALA A 61 5.77 17.60 -8.28
N LYS A 62 6.15 18.73 -7.69
CA LYS A 62 5.81 20.06 -8.24
C LYS A 62 6.43 20.28 -9.63
N LYS A 63 7.66 19.83 -9.86
CA LYS A 63 8.29 19.92 -11.18
C LYS A 63 7.50 19.09 -12.20
N ALA A 64 7.20 17.82 -11.89
CA ALA A 64 6.43 16.96 -12.80
C ALA A 64 5.03 17.55 -13.10
N LEU A 65 4.36 18.13 -12.10
CA LEU A 65 3.07 18.81 -12.28
C LEU A 65 3.19 20.08 -13.14
N LYS A 66 4.28 20.82 -13.02
CA LYS A 66 4.58 21.96 -13.90
C LYS A 66 4.80 21.50 -15.33
N ASP A 67 5.52 20.41 -15.55
CA ASP A 67 5.83 19.87 -16.88
C ASP A 67 4.57 19.42 -17.65
N VAL A 68 3.51 19.02 -16.93
CA VAL A 68 2.20 18.67 -17.49
C VAL A 68 1.17 19.82 -17.45
N GLY A 69 1.56 21.02 -16.98
CA GLY A 69 0.69 22.21 -16.93
C GLY A 69 -0.35 22.20 -15.83
N LEU A 70 -0.07 21.57 -14.67
CA LEU A 70 -1.01 21.46 -13.55
C LEU A 70 -0.51 22.05 -12.23
N ILE A 71 0.46 22.95 -12.28
CA ILE A 71 1.06 23.54 -11.07
C ILE A 71 0.03 24.29 -10.20
N ASP A 72 -0.96 24.94 -10.82
CA ASP A 72 -1.99 25.70 -10.14
C ASP A 72 -3.09 24.83 -9.50
N HIS A 73 -3.05 23.52 -9.78
CA HIS A 73 -4.05 22.54 -9.33
C HIS A 73 -3.55 21.60 -8.23
N ILE A 74 -2.35 21.83 -7.68
CA ILE A 74 -1.67 20.93 -6.74
C ILE A 74 -2.47 20.59 -5.47
N ASN A 75 -3.32 21.50 -5.01
CA ASN A 75 -4.15 21.34 -3.81
C ASN A 75 -5.55 20.76 -4.10
N LYS A 76 -5.94 20.67 -5.38
CA LYS A 76 -7.24 20.07 -5.77
C LYS A 76 -7.22 18.56 -5.56
N LYS A 77 -8.41 17.98 -5.42
CA LYS A 77 -8.62 16.53 -5.41
C LYS A 77 -9.08 16.05 -6.78
N PRO A 78 -8.95 14.75 -7.12
CA PRO A 78 -9.37 14.20 -8.41
C PRO A 78 -10.80 14.55 -8.83
N ASN A 79 -11.75 14.54 -7.88
CA ASN A 79 -13.15 14.90 -8.13
C ASN A 79 -13.39 16.39 -8.50
N GLN A 80 -12.37 17.23 -8.43
CA GLN A 80 -12.39 18.65 -8.80
C GLN A 80 -11.69 18.92 -10.15
N LEU A 81 -11.33 17.85 -10.87
CA LEU A 81 -10.59 17.90 -12.13
C LEU A 81 -11.43 17.36 -13.30
N SER A 82 -11.17 17.87 -14.50
CA SER A 82 -11.66 17.25 -15.73
C SER A 82 -10.92 15.94 -16.03
N GLY A 83 -11.49 15.10 -16.94
CA GLY A 83 -10.84 13.87 -17.38
C GLY A 83 -9.42 14.07 -17.90
N GLY A 84 -9.23 15.07 -18.76
CA GLY A 84 -7.90 15.42 -19.29
C GLY A 84 -6.92 15.92 -18.22
N GLN A 85 -7.41 16.65 -17.21
CA GLN A 85 -6.60 17.05 -16.06
C GLN A 85 -6.20 15.84 -15.23
N MET A 86 -7.12 14.91 -14.96
CA MET A 86 -6.80 13.66 -14.26
C MET A 86 -5.75 12.83 -15.00
N GLN A 87 -5.85 12.75 -16.34
CA GLN A 87 -4.86 12.06 -17.17
C GLN A 87 -3.48 12.74 -17.11
N ARG A 88 -3.43 14.06 -17.11
CA ARG A 88 -2.17 14.80 -16.92
C ARG A 88 -1.55 14.53 -15.55
N VAL A 89 -2.35 14.37 -14.48
CA VAL A 89 -1.85 13.93 -13.15
C VAL A 89 -1.28 12.52 -13.23
N ALA A 90 -1.94 11.57 -13.92
CA ALA A 90 -1.44 10.22 -14.11
C ALA A 90 -0.10 10.21 -14.88
N ILE A 91 0.03 11.06 -15.92
CA ILE A 91 1.29 11.24 -16.64
C ILE A 91 2.38 11.84 -15.72
N ALA A 92 2.06 12.88 -14.95
CA ALA A 92 3.01 13.46 -13.98
C ALA A 92 3.52 12.42 -12.98
N ARG A 93 2.63 11.53 -12.50
CA ARG A 93 2.99 10.42 -11.63
C ARG A 93 3.91 9.41 -12.31
N ALA A 94 3.71 9.15 -13.59
CA ALA A 94 4.55 8.22 -14.37
C ALA A 94 5.98 8.77 -14.61
N ILE A 95 6.14 10.10 -14.77
CA ILE A 95 7.45 10.71 -15.08
C ILE A 95 8.22 11.17 -13.83
N VAL A 96 7.59 11.26 -12.66
CA VAL A 96 8.20 11.89 -11.46
C VAL A 96 9.44 11.16 -10.94
N ASN A 97 9.53 9.84 -11.15
CA ASN A 97 10.69 9.01 -10.81
C ASN A 97 11.83 9.09 -11.84
N ASP A 98 11.64 9.87 -12.90
CA ASP A 98 12.59 9.96 -14.01
C ASP A 98 12.83 8.60 -14.71
N SER A 99 11.75 7.82 -14.86
CA SER A 99 11.76 6.52 -15.54
C SER A 99 12.13 6.65 -17.00
N ASP A 100 12.91 5.69 -17.52
CA ASP A 100 13.35 5.65 -18.93
C ASP A 100 12.23 5.22 -19.88
N ILE A 101 11.30 4.39 -19.37
CA ILE A 101 10.20 3.78 -20.12
C ILE A 101 8.86 4.23 -19.51
N ILE A 102 7.92 4.60 -20.38
CA ILE A 102 6.53 4.86 -19.99
C ILE A 102 5.64 3.86 -20.73
N LEU A 103 4.90 3.07 -19.97
CA LEU A 103 3.86 2.19 -20.48
C LEU A 103 2.52 2.90 -20.37
N ALA A 104 1.87 3.16 -21.50
CA ALA A 104 0.60 3.86 -21.58
C ALA A 104 -0.47 2.88 -22.11
N ASP A 105 -1.43 2.56 -21.27
CA ASP A 105 -2.56 1.69 -21.59
C ASP A 105 -3.79 2.56 -21.86
N GLU A 106 -4.22 2.65 -23.12
CA GLU A 106 -5.36 3.45 -23.60
C GLU A 106 -5.37 4.88 -23.02
N PRO A 107 -4.31 5.68 -23.14
CA PRO A 107 -4.16 6.96 -22.43
C PRO A 107 -5.19 8.02 -22.83
N THR A 108 -5.96 7.78 -23.89
CA THR A 108 -7.00 8.68 -24.40
C THR A 108 -8.40 8.06 -24.41
N GLY A 109 -8.55 6.81 -23.99
CA GLY A 109 -9.79 6.02 -24.13
C GLY A 109 -11.01 6.57 -23.39
N ALA A 110 -10.81 7.43 -22.38
CA ALA A 110 -11.89 8.04 -21.59
C ALA A 110 -12.03 9.56 -21.87
N LEU A 111 -11.46 10.08 -22.97
CA LEU A 111 -11.38 11.51 -23.27
C LEU A 111 -12.07 11.84 -24.58
N ASP A 112 -12.55 13.09 -24.69
CA ASP A 112 -13.00 13.67 -25.96
C ASP A 112 -11.83 13.85 -26.94
N THR A 113 -12.17 14.08 -28.22
CA THR A 113 -11.17 14.16 -29.31
C THR A 113 -10.15 15.27 -29.10
N GLU A 114 -10.58 16.46 -28.67
CA GLU A 114 -9.69 17.60 -28.49
C GLU A 114 -8.71 17.37 -27.34
N THR A 115 -9.24 16.91 -26.21
CA THR A 115 -8.42 16.54 -25.03
C THR A 115 -7.46 15.38 -25.36
N SER A 116 -7.90 14.40 -26.16
CA SER A 116 -7.05 13.30 -26.64
C SER A 116 -5.84 13.79 -27.40
N ILE A 117 -6.03 14.74 -28.32
CA ILE A 117 -4.94 15.37 -29.08
C ILE A 117 -3.95 16.05 -28.13
N GLN A 118 -4.45 16.81 -27.15
CA GLN A 118 -3.59 17.49 -26.17
C GLN A 118 -2.76 16.50 -25.32
N ILE A 119 -3.33 15.37 -24.94
CA ILE A 119 -2.62 14.32 -24.21
C ILE A 119 -1.56 13.65 -25.11
N MET A 120 -1.89 13.38 -26.37
CA MET A 120 -0.94 12.80 -27.32
C MET A 120 0.21 13.76 -27.63
N ASP A 121 -0.03 15.05 -27.76
CA ASP A 121 1.01 16.07 -27.93
C ASP A 121 1.93 16.13 -26.70
N LEU A 122 1.37 16.02 -25.49
CA LEU A 122 2.14 15.95 -24.26
C LEU A 122 3.04 14.69 -24.23
N LEU A 123 2.48 13.52 -24.55
CA LEU A 123 3.24 12.27 -24.65
C LEU A 123 4.32 12.37 -25.72
N LYS A 124 4.03 12.96 -26.90
CA LYS A 124 5.02 13.21 -27.94
C LYS A 124 6.16 14.12 -27.50
N LYS A 125 5.87 15.13 -26.67
CA LYS A 125 6.91 15.97 -26.07
C LYS A 125 7.81 15.17 -25.14
N ILE A 126 7.22 14.31 -24.30
CA ILE A 126 7.96 13.46 -23.35
C ILE A 126 8.77 12.38 -24.09
N SER A 127 8.30 11.89 -25.24
CA SER A 127 8.99 10.85 -26.02
C SER A 127 10.32 11.28 -26.63
N LYS A 128 10.69 12.57 -26.56
CA LYS A 128 12.02 13.04 -26.95
C LYS A 128 13.14 12.49 -26.07
N ASP A 129 12.84 12.30 -24.79
CA ASP A 129 13.82 11.88 -23.80
C ASP A 129 13.54 10.47 -23.24
N LYS A 130 12.35 9.92 -23.47
CA LYS A 130 11.89 8.67 -22.87
C LYS A 130 11.23 7.75 -23.92
N LEU A 131 11.40 6.44 -23.75
CA LEU A 131 10.68 5.47 -24.56
C LEU A 131 9.21 5.39 -24.08
N ILE A 132 8.27 5.65 -25.00
CA ILE A 132 6.84 5.43 -24.71
C ILE A 132 6.36 4.21 -25.47
N VAL A 133 5.85 3.22 -24.74
CA VAL A 133 5.16 2.07 -25.31
C VAL A 133 3.67 2.23 -25.00
N MET A 134 2.86 2.40 -26.03
CA MET A 134 1.43 2.67 -25.90
C MET A 134 0.62 1.52 -26.48
N VAL A 135 -0.41 1.10 -25.76
CA VAL A 135 -1.48 0.25 -26.27
C VAL A 135 -2.69 1.14 -26.57
N THR A 136 -3.24 1.04 -27.78
CA THR A 136 -4.44 1.79 -28.15
C THR A 136 -5.24 1.04 -29.21
N HIS A 137 -6.55 1.21 -29.18
CA HIS A 137 -7.47 0.75 -30.23
C HIS A 137 -7.79 1.85 -31.26
N ASN A 138 -7.21 3.06 -31.12
CA ASN A 138 -7.40 4.16 -32.05
C ASN A 138 -6.26 4.20 -33.11
N PRO A 139 -6.49 3.73 -34.34
CA PRO A 139 -5.46 3.65 -35.38
C PRO A 139 -4.98 5.03 -35.85
N GLU A 140 -5.87 6.04 -35.90
CA GLU A 140 -5.53 7.38 -36.38
C GLU A 140 -4.51 8.06 -35.45
N LEU A 141 -4.70 7.95 -34.13
CA LEU A 141 -3.78 8.46 -33.15
C LEU A 141 -2.44 7.68 -33.20
N ALA A 142 -2.51 6.36 -33.36
CA ALA A 142 -1.31 5.55 -33.47
C ALA A 142 -0.49 5.95 -34.70
N GLU A 143 -1.11 6.10 -35.87
CA GLU A 143 -0.41 6.50 -37.12
C GLU A 143 0.19 7.90 -37.02
N LYS A 144 -0.52 8.84 -36.45
CA LYS A 144 -0.07 10.23 -36.31
C LYS A 144 1.11 10.44 -35.36
N TYR A 145 1.11 9.69 -34.24
CA TYR A 145 2.03 9.99 -33.12
C TYR A 145 3.16 9.00 -32.95
N SER A 146 3.01 7.73 -33.42
CA SER A 146 4.00 6.69 -33.18
C SER A 146 5.12 6.68 -34.22
N THR A 147 6.31 6.25 -33.80
CA THR A 147 7.46 6.01 -34.68
C THR A 147 7.52 4.56 -35.18
N ARG A 148 6.88 3.63 -34.45
CA ARG A 148 6.74 2.22 -34.79
C ARG A 148 5.38 1.74 -34.34
N ILE A 149 4.70 0.98 -35.18
CA ILE A 149 3.39 0.40 -34.93
C ILE A 149 3.49 -1.12 -35.10
N VAL A 150 3.11 -1.85 -34.05
CA VAL A 150 2.98 -3.31 -34.09
C VAL A 150 1.51 -3.65 -33.95
N LYS A 151 0.91 -4.23 -34.99
CA LYS A 151 -0.50 -4.66 -34.97
C LYS A 151 -0.58 -6.10 -34.48
N LEU A 152 -1.45 -6.33 -33.49
CA LEU A 152 -1.74 -7.64 -32.92
C LEU A 152 -3.19 -8.02 -33.25
N VAL A 153 -3.40 -9.26 -33.68
CA VAL A 153 -4.72 -9.86 -33.87
C VAL A 153 -4.66 -11.26 -33.25
N ASP A 154 -5.60 -11.58 -32.37
CA ASP A 154 -5.68 -12.87 -31.66
C ASP A 154 -4.35 -13.31 -31.01
N GLY A 155 -3.63 -12.34 -30.40
CA GLY A 155 -2.36 -12.60 -29.73
C GLY A 155 -1.16 -12.82 -30.66
N LYS A 156 -1.33 -12.65 -31.99
CA LYS A 156 -0.27 -12.80 -33.00
C LYS A 156 0.05 -11.44 -33.61
N ILE A 157 1.35 -11.21 -33.84
CA ILE A 157 1.80 -10.03 -34.58
C ILE A 157 1.47 -10.22 -36.05
N THR A 158 0.66 -9.33 -36.61
CA THR A 158 0.27 -9.36 -38.02
C THR A 158 1.12 -8.42 -38.85
N THR A 159 1.45 -7.24 -38.35
CA THR A 159 2.30 -6.27 -39.04
C THR A 159 3.18 -5.54 -38.05
N ASP A 160 4.37 -5.15 -38.51
CA ASP A 160 5.32 -4.31 -37.79
C ASP A 160 5.85 -3.26 -38.77
N SER A 161 5.60 -1.98 -38.51
CA SER A 161 5.93 -0.89 -39.45
C SER A 161 7.44 -0.64 -39.55
N ASN A 162 8.22 -1.01 -38.55
CA ASN A 162 9.67 -0.79 -38.51
C ASN A 162 10.36 -1.92 -37.69
N PRO A 163 10.44 -3.15 -38.24
CA PRO A 163 11.02 -4.28 -37.56
C PRO A 163 12.53 -4.08 -37.33
N ILE A 164 13.01 -4.44 -36.14
CA ILE A 164 14.45 -4.38 -35.81
C ILE A 164 15.17 -5.47 -36.63
N LYS A 165 16.10 -5.09 -37.47
CA LYS A 165 16.95 -6.03 -38.22
C LYS A 165 17.88 -6.75 -37.23
N GLU A 166 18.03 -8.08 -37.35
CA GLU A 166 18.86 -8.89 -36.44
C GLU A 166 20.32 -8.45 -36.30
N LYS A 167 20.86 -7.71 -37.34
CA LYS A 167 22.22 -7.20 -37.34
C LYS A 167 22.43 -5.95 -36.46
N GLU A 168 21.36 -5.25 -36.08
CA GLU A 168 21.40 -4.15 -35.11
C GLU A 168 21.27 -4.63 -33.68
N LYS A 169 21.73 -5.86 -33.40
CA LYS A 169 21.89 -6.33 -32.02
C LYS A 169 22.94 -5.44 -31.36
N ILE A 170 22.41 -4.33 -30.92
CA ILE A 170 22.80 -3.41 -29.87
C ILE A 170 24.12 -3.82 -29.21
N GLU A 171 25.14 -2.99 -29.39
CA GLU A 171 26.22 -2.90 -28.41
C GLU A 171 25.60 -2.67 -27.02
N ILE A 172 25.49 -3.76 -26.28
CA ILE A 172 24.94 -3.76 -24.91
C ILE A 172 25.84 -2.84 -24.13
N ARG A 173 25.33 -1.66 -23.75
CA ARG A 173 25.99 -0.78 -22.79
C ARG A 173 26.14 -1.56 -21.47
N LYS A 174 27.34 -2.15 -21.28
CA LYS A 174 27.70 -2.94 -20.08
C LYS A 174 27.73 -2.13 -18.78
N ASP A 175 27.45 -0.83 -18.84
CA ASP A 175 27.59 0.09 -17.70
C ASP A 175 26.32 0.27 -16.87
N PHE A 176 25.25 -0.45 -17.17
CA PHE A 176 24.05 -0.39 -16.34
C PHE A 176 24.16 -1.38 -15.16
N LYS A 177 24.98 -1.02 -14.19
CA LYS A 177 24.84 -1.61 -12.85
C LYS A 177 23.55 -1.09 -12.25
N LEU A 178 22.58 -1.97 -12.02
CA LEU A 178 21.41 -1.71 -11.17
C LEU A 178 21.95 -1.07 -9.88
N LYS A 179 21.88 0.27 -9.79
CA LYS A 179 22.34 0.98 -8.60
C LYS A 179 21.49 0.45 -7.46
N ASN A 180 22.11 -0.20 -6.48
CA ASN A 180 21.49 -0.73 -5.26
C ASN A 180 20.88 0.39 -4.41
N LYS A 181 19.87 1.08 -4.95
CA LYS A 181 19.02 1.98 -4.17
C LYS A 181 18.04 1.10 -3.41
N LYS A 182 18.05 1.22 -2.09
CA LYS A 182 17.10 0.49 -1.23
C LYS A 182 15.67 0.83 -1.65
N THR A 183 14.95 -0.17 -2.15
CA THR A 183 13.53 -0.09 -2.54
C THR A 183 12.62 -0.49 -1.38
N GLN A 184 12.96 -0.09 -0.15
CA GLN A 184 12.20 -0.46 1.04
C GLN A 184 11.53 0.77 1.63
N MET A 185 10.24 0.64 1.89
CA MET A 185 9.47 1.66 2.59
C MET A 185 9.90 1.69 4.07
N SER A 186 10.19 2.88 4.62
CA SER A 186 10.45 3.03 6.05
C SER A 186 9.21 2.62 6.85
N PHE A 187 9.40 1.95 7.99
CA PHE A 187 8.31 1.56 8.89
C PHE A 187 7.44 2.78 9.31
N LYS A 188 8.07 3.93 9.57
CA LYS A 188 7.35 5.18 9.88
C LYS A 188 6.43 5.62 8.73
N THR A 189 6.89 5.49 7.48
CA THR A 189 6.09 5.84 6.29
C THR A 189 4.94 4.86 6.10
N ALA A 190 5.19 3.55 6.27
CA ALA A 190 4.16 2.52 6.17
C ALA A 190 3.07 2.72 7.24
N PHE A 191 3.47 2.98 8.50
CA PHE A 191 2.55 3.27 9.59
C PHE A 191 1.74 4.54 9.34
N GLY A 192 2.39 5.63 8.89
CA GLY A 192 1.71 6.89 8.56
C GLY A 192 0.68 6.75 7.44
N LEU A 193 1.00 5.98 6.37
CA LEU A 193 0.06 5.69 5.29
C LEU A 193 -1.12 4.83 5.78
N SER A 194 -0.85 3.82 6.60
CA SER A 194 -1.88 2.97 7.19
C SER A 194 -2.83 3.77 8.08
N LEU A 195 -2.29 4.60 8.97
CA LEU A 195 -3.06 5.47 9.85
C LEU A 195 -3.92 6.47 9.04
N ASN A 196 -3.34 7.10 8.02
CA ASN A 196 -4.07 8.02 7.17
C ASN A 196 -5.21 7.33 6.41
N ASN A 197 -4.99 6.09 5.97
CA ASN A 197 -6.01 5.27 5.29
C ASN A 197 -7.15 4.88 6.25
N LEU A 198 -6.85 4.56 7.51
CA LEU A 198 -7.85 4.33 8.56
C LEU A 198 -8.67 5.60 8.84
N MET A 199 -8.01 6.76 8.88
CA MET A 199 -8.67 8.05 9.16
C MET A 199 -9.54 8.56 8.00
N THR A 200 -9.37 8.07 6.79
CA THR A 200 -10.26 8.41 5.66
C THR A 200 -11.64 7.77 5.78
N LYS A 201 -11.75 6.61 6.43
CA LYS A 201 -13.02 5.89 6.66
C LYS A 201 -13.43 5.90 8.14
N LYS A 202 -13.36 7.09 8.78
CA LYS A 202 -13.56 7.28 10.23
C LYS A 202 -14.77 6.53 10.80
N GLY A 203 -15.95 6.60 10.14
CA GLY A 203 -17.15 5.95 10.61
C GLY A 203 -17.02 4.43 10.68
N ARG A 204 -16.48 3.79 9.63
CA ARG A 204 -16.28 2.33 9.60
C ARG A 204 -15.24 1.91 10.63
N THR A 205 -14.12 2.64 10.73
CA THR A 205 -13.03 2.35 11.67
C THR A 205 -13.53 2.47 13.10
N PHE A 206 -14.32 3.52 13.42
CA PHE A 206 -14.93 3.68 14.74
C PHE A 206 -15.90 2.54 15.06
N LEU A 207 -16.78 2.18 14.10
CA LEU A 207 -17.77 1.13 14.31
C LEU A 207 -17.13 -0.25 14.58
N THR A 208 -16.09 -0.59 13.82
CA THR A 208 -15.34 -1.84 14.02
C THR A 208 -14.56 -1.85 15.34
N ALA A 209 -13.93 -0.75 15.71
CA ALA A 209 -13.24 -0.62 16.99
C ALA A 209 -14.22 -0.70 18.18
N PHE A 210 -15.37 -0.03 18.06
CA PHE A 210 -16.42 -0.09 19.08
C PHE A 210 -16.98 -1.50 19.26
N ALA A 211 -17.32 -2.19 18.15
CA ALA A 211 -17.78 -3.57 18.20
C ALA A 211 -16.77 -4.52 18.86
N GLY A 212 -15.49 -4.37 18.56
CA GLY A 212 -14.42 -5.13 19.20
C GLY A 212 -14.25 -4.80 20.69
N SER A 213 -14.39 -3.52 21.08
CA SER A 213 -14.25 -3.09 22.47
C SER A 213 -15.36 -3.64 23.38
N VAL A 214 -16.59 -3.79 22.88
CA VAL A 214 -17.71 -4.37 23.64
C VAL A 214 -17.38 -5.78 24.12
N GLY A 215 -16.78 -6.62 23.29
CA GLY A 215 -16.33 -7.96 23.67
C GLY A 215 -15.28 -7.95 24.79
N ILE A 216 -14.28 -7.07 24.66
CA ILE A 216 -13.20 -6.92 25.67
C ILE A 216 -13.77 -6.40 27.00
N ILE A 217 -14.67 -5.41 26.96
CA ILE A 217 -15.33 -4.86 28.12
C ILE A 217 -16.17 -5.96 28.84
N GLY A 218 -16.92 -6.76 28.07
CA GLY A 218 -17.70 -7.87 28.61
C GLY A 218 -16.84 -8.88 29.38
N ILE A 219 -15.73 -9.31 28.78
CA ILE A 219 -14.78 -10.23 29.44
C ILE A 219 -14.16 -9.58 30.70
N ALA A 220 -13.74 -8.31 30.60
CA ALA A 220 -13.14 -7.58 31.70
C ALA A 220 -14.12 -7.44 32.89
N LEU A 221 -15.41 -7.16 32.62
CA LEU A 221 -16.45 -7.08 33.66
C LEU A 221 -16.67 -8.42 34.34
N ILE A 222 -16.76 -9.51 33.57
CA ILE A 222 -16.94 -10.88 34.16
C ILE A 222 -15.75 -11.22 35.05
N LEU A 223 -14.51 -11.00 34.58
CA LEU A 223 -13.32 -11.29 35.39
C LEU A 223 -13.22 -10.40 36.61
N SER A 224 -13.55 -9.11 36.49
CA SER A 224 -13.55 -8.17 37.62
C SER A 224 -14.60 -8.55 38.68
N LEU A 225 -15.82 -8.92 38.24
CA LEU A 225 -16.89 -9.37 39.15
C LEU A 225 -16.50 -10.67 39.83
N SER A 226 -15.97 -11.65 39.10
CA SER A 226 -15.48 -12.91 39.63
C SER A 226 -14.39 -12.72 40.70
N SER A 227 -13.40 -11.87 40.39
CA SER A 227 -12.31 -11.54 41.34
C SER A 227 -12.84 -10.78 42.56
N GLY A 228 -13.75 -9.82 42.35
CA GLY A 228 -14.40 -9.11 43.48
C GLY A 228 -15.21 -10.02 44.41
N MET A 229 -15.96 -10.97 43.83
CA MET A 229 -16.72 -11.94 44.57
C MET A 229 -15.82 -12.88 45.39
N GLN A 230 -14.75 -13.37 44.78
CA GLN A 230 -13.76 -14.22 45.46
C GLN A 230 -13.12 -13.49 46.65
N ASN A 231 -12.71 -12.24 46.46
CA ASN A 231 -12.17 -11.42 47.55
C ASN A 231 -13.19 -11.17 48.67
N TYR A 232 -14.46 -10.97 48.32
CA TYR A 232 -15.53 -10.80 49.30
C TYR A 232 -15.74 -12.08 50.09
N ILE A 233 -15.80 -13.24 49.45
CA ILE A 233 -15.94 -14.56 50.10
C ILE A 233 -14.77 -14.82 51.06
N ASN A 234 -13.52 -14.65 50.58
CA ASN A 234 -12.34 -14.85 51.41
C ASN A 234 -12.32 -13.95 52.62
N LYS A 235 -12.74 -12.69 52.47
CA LYS A 235 -12.84 -11.76 53.61
C LYS A 235 -13.94 -12.17 54.60
N ALA A 236 -15.11 -12.61 54.11
CA ALA A 236 -16.20 -13.07 54.97
C ALA A 236 -15.82 -14.35 55.73
N GLU A 237 -15.08 -15.29 55.09
CA GLU A 237 -14.53 -16.47 55.75
C GLU A 237 -13.51 -16.09 56.85
N GLU A 238 -12.59 -15.15 56.54
CA GLU A 238 -11.59 -14.67 57.48
C GLU A 238 -12.21 -13.97 58.69
N ASP A 239 -13.21 -13.12 58.47
CA ASP A 239 -13.98 -12.44 59.53
C ASP A 239 -14.78 -13.44 60.36
N THR A 240 -15.34 -14.48 59.75
CA THR A 240 -16.11 -15.53 60.45
C THR A 240 -15.20 -16.40 61.30
N LEU A 241 -14.09 -16.88 60.74
CA LEU A 241 -13.11 -17.71 61.42
C LEU A 241 -12.43 -16.96 62.57
N SER A 242 -12.20 -15.67 62.48
CA SER A 242 -11.61 -14.85 63.54
C SER A 242 -12.62 -14.57 64.71
N SER A 243 -13.92 -14.69 64.44
CA SER A 243 -14.99 -14.44 65.43
C SER A 243 -15.34 -15.66 66.22
N TYR A 244 -14.94 -16.87 65.81
CA TYR A 244 -15.12 -18.08 66.59
C TYR A 244 -13.94 -18.25 67.55
N PRO A 245 -14.20 -18.25 68.97
CA PRO A 245 -13.14 -18.54 69.90
C PRO A 245 -12.73 -20.01 69.74
N ILE A 246 -11.42 -20.26 69.64
CA ILE A 246 -10.86 -21.60 69.66
C ILE A 246 -11.09 -22.10 71.08
N THR A 247 -12.16 -22.90 71.35
CA THR A 247 -12.36 -23.66 72.61
C THR A 247 -11.40 -24.83 72.49
N ILE A 248 -10.33 -24.79 73.28
CA ILE A 248 -9.51 -25.95 73.54
C ILE A 248 -10.26 -26.71 74.67
N GLU A 249 -11.06 -27.71 74.31
CA GLU A 249 -11.65 -28.67 75.34
C GLU A 249 -10.54 -29.61 75.74
N ASP A 250 -10.10 -29.48 76.96
CA ASP A 250 -9.12 -30.35 77.62
C ASP A 250 -9.82 -31.59 78.20
N GLU A 251 -10.77 -32.19 77.45
CA GLU A 251 -11.33 -33.49 77.77
C GLU A 251 -10.54 -34.59 77.04
N SER A 252 -9.50 -35.08 77.75
CA SER A 252 -8.92 -36.34 77.38
C SER A 252 -9.94 -37.42 77.62
N ILE A 253 -10.53 -38.01 76.57
CA ILE A 253 -11.31 -39.24 76.70
C ILE A 253 -10.39 -40.30 77.26
N ASP A 254 -10.52 -40.57 78.53
CA ASP A 254 -9.76 -41.63 79.18
C ASP A 254 -10.24 -42.99 78.65
N MET A 255 -9.50 -43.51 77.71
CA MET A 255 -9.77 -44.79 77.08
C MET A 255 -9.67 -45.98 78.06
N SER A 256 -9.15 -45.76 79.28
CA SER A 256 -9.09 -46.79 80.32
C SER A 256 -10.46 -47.15 80.87
N SER A 257 -11.40 -46.17 80.98
CA SER A 257 -12.73 -46.38 81.38
C SER A 257 -13.61 -47.19 80.41
N LEU A 258 -13.30 -47.18 79.12
CA LEU A 258 -13.98 -47.97 78.09
C LEU A 258 -13.49 -49.42 78.03
N MET A 259 -12.30 -49.71 78.52
CA MET A 259 -11.80 -51.11 78.64
C MET A 259 -12.30 -51.85 79.87
N GLU A 260 -12.64 -51.15 80.96
CA GLU A 260 -13.20 -51.81 82.19
C GLU A 260 -14.65 -52.34 81.99
N ILE A 261 -15.41 -51.73 81.08
CA ILE A 261 -16.80 -52.18 80.79
C ILE A 261 -16.80 -53.52 80.01
N LYS A 262 -15.73 -53.92 79.41
CA LYS A 262 -15.63 -55.10 78.52
C LYS A 262 -15.14 -56.36 79.27
N LEU A 263 -14.86 -56.29 80.56
CA LEU A 263 -14.36 -57.41 81.37
C LEU A 263 -15.41 -58.01 82.36
N TYR A 264 -16.67 -57.54 82.28
CA TYR A 264 -17.78 -58.05 83.08
C TYR A 264 -18.98 -58.51 82.21
N GLU A 265 -18.73 -59.27 81.13
CA GLU A 265 -19.69 -60.19 80.53
C GLU A 265 -19.07 -61.55 80.28
#